data_b6b28a91d944856eec60845e5368d44f
#
_entry.id   b6b28a91d944856eec60845e5368d44f
#
_cell.length_a   1.000
_cell.length_b   1.000
_cell.length_c   1.000
_cell.angle_alpha   90.00
_cell.angle_beta   90.00
_cell.angle_gamma   90.00
#
_symmetry.space_group_name_H-M   'P 1'
#
loop_
_entity.id
_entity.type
_entity.pdbx_description
1 polymer ?
#
loop_
_entity_poly.entity_id
_entity_poly.type
_entity_poly.pdbx_seq_one_letter_code
_entity_poly.pdbx_strand_id
1 'polypeptide(L)'
;MTTKEEVMAALEEVEDPELDISIVELGLVYDVRFEDKEGVKHAEVDMTLTSPGCPAAAEIMAAAHRAALKAVQSVHINLVWSPRWDPKIHASEDARMDMGIWD
;
A
#
# COMPACT_ATOMS: atom_id res chain seq x y z
N MET A 1 10.11 -8.46 -16.69
CA MET A 1 9.74 -7.02 -16.65
C MET A 1 8.82 -6.77 -15.47
N THR A 2 9.13 -5.77 -14.64
CA THR A 2 8.33 -5.48 -13.45
C THR A 2 7.03 -4.77 -13.84
N THR A 3 5.92 -5.26 -13.33
CA THR A 3 4.60 -4.70 -13.59
C THR A 3 3.97 -4.19 -12.30
N LYS A 4 2.89 -3.41 -12.46
CA LYS A 4 2.11 -2.94 -11.33
C LYS A 4 1.61 -4.12 -10.48
N GLU A 5 1.19 -5.20 -11.13
CA GLU A 5 0.70 -6.40 -10.46
C GLU A 5 1.77 -7.06 -9.60
N GLU A 6 3.02 -7.06 -10.07
CA GLU A 6 4.12 -7.62 -9.29
C GLU A 6 4.41 -6.79 -8.03
N VAL A 7 4.35 -5.45 -8.16
CA VAL A 7 4.55 -4.57 -7.02
C VAL A 7 3.39 -4.74 -6.03
N MET A 8 2.15 -4.81 -6.53
CA MET A 8 0.99 -5.02 -5.68
C MET A 8 1.05 -6.36 -4.96
N ALA A 9 1.51 -7.41 -5.65
CA ALA A 9 1.66 -8.73 -5.03
C ALA A 9 2.70 -8.70 -3.91
N ALA A 10 3.79 -7.97 -4.10
CA ALA A 10 4.81 -7.81 -3.07
C ALA A 10 4.25 -7.04 -1.88
N LEU A 11 3.48 -5.99 -2.13
CA LEU A 11 2.89 -5.16 -1.08
C LEU A 11 1.79 -5.90 -0.30
N GLU A 12 1.19 -6.92 -0.90
CA GLU A 12 0.15 -7.73 -0.25
C GLU A 12 0.66 -8.40 1.03
N GLU A 13 1.95 -8.62 1.15
CA GLU A 13 2.56 -9.22 2.33
C GLU A 13 2.58 -8.28 3.54
N VAL A 14 2.35 -6.98 3.31
CA VAL A 14 2.39 -5.98 4.37
C VAL A 14 1.01 -5.86 5.00
N GLU A 15 0.94 -6.07 6.31
CA GLU A 15 -0.32 -5.98 7.05
C GLU A 15 -0.32 -4.80 8.00
N ASP A 16 -1.50 -4.20 8.16
CA ASP A 16 -1.70 -3.19 9.20
C ASP A 16 -1.68 -3.93 10.55
N PRO A 17 -0.76 -3.59 11.46
CA PRO A 17 -0.62 -4.34 12.71
C PRO A 17 -1.83 -4.21 13.65
N GLU A 18 -2.64 -3.20 13.47
CA GLU A 18 -3.84 -3.03 14.30
C GLU A 18 -5.01 -3.87 13.81
N LEU A 19 -5.07 -4.12 12.52
CA LEU A 19 -6.19 -4.83 11.89
C LEU A 19 -5.83 -6.23 11.44
N ASP A 20 -4.54 -6.54 11.31
CA ASP A 20 -4.03 -7.81 10.78
C ASP A 20 -4.57 -8.10 9.38
N ILE A 21 -4.74 -7.06 8.57
CA ILE A 21 -5.23 -7.16 7.20
C ILE A 21 -4.21 -6.51 6.29
N SER A 22 -3.97 -7.12 5.12
CA SER A 22 -3.04 -6.60 4.12
C SER A 22 -3.41 -5.17 3.71
N ILE A 23 -2.39 -4.32 3.57
CA ILE A 23 -2.60 -2.93 3.13
C ILE A 23 -3.22 -2.87 1.73
N VAL A 24 -2.97 -3.88 0.89
CA VAL A 24 -3.59 -3.96 -0.43
C VAL A 24 -5.09 -4.23 -0.31
N GLU A 25 -5.46 -5.19 0.55
CA GLU A 25 -6.87 -5.51 0.78
C GLU A 25 -7.62 -4.35 1.44
N LEU A 26 -6.94 -3.59 2.29
CA LEU A 26 -7.54 -2.40 2.91
C LEU A 26 -7.71 -1.26 1.92
N GLY A 27 -7.06 -1.36 0.75
CA GLY A 27 -7.14 -0.29 -0.24
C GLY A 27 -6.28 0.91 0.12
N LEU A 28 -5.21 0.70 0.86
CA LEU A 28 -4.32 1.79 1.26
C LEU A 28 -3.32 2.17 0.18
N VAL A 29 -3.11 1.29 -0.82
CA VAL A 29 -2.23 1.59 -1.95
C VAL A 29 -3.08 2.17 -3.07
N TYR A 30 -2.90 3.46 -3.35
CA TYR A 30 -3.73 4.16 -4.32
C TYR A 30 -3.21 4.11 -5.75
N ASP A 31 -1.89 4.11 -5.93
CA ASP A 31 -1.33 4.09 -7.28
C ASP A 31 0.12 3.61 -7.24
N VAL A 32 0.56 3.04 -8.36
CA VAL A 32 1.95 2.62 -8.57
C VAL A 32 2.35 3.13 -9.94
N ARG A 33 3.39 3.94 -10.00
CA ARG A 33 3.92 4.50 -11.24
C ARG A 33 5.39 4.10 -11.39
N PHE A 34 5.83 3.95 -12.60
CA PHE A 34 7.21 3.57 -12.89
C PHE A 34 7.94 4.66 -13.64
N GLU A 35 9.23 4.79 -13.35
CA GLU A 35 10.14 5.69 -14.06
C GLU A 35 11.46 4.96 -14.27
N ASP A 36 12.13 5.25 -15.39
CA ASP A 36 13.49 4.79 -15.58
C ASP A 36 14.44 5.92 -15.20
N LYS A 37 15.25 5.69 -14.17
CA LYS A 37 16.23 6.66 -13.71
C LYS A 37 17.62 6.10 -13.91
N GLU A 38 18.31 6.62 -14.91
CA GLU A 38 19.69 6.22 -15.21
C GLU A 38 19.85 4.71 -15.38
N GLY A 39 18.88 4.08 -16.07
CA GLY A 39 18.90 2.65 -16.32
C GLY A 39 18.35 1.81 -15.17
N VAL A 40 17.91 2.44 -14.09
CA VAL A 40 17.34 1.73 -12.93
C VAL A 40 15.83 1.89 -12.94
N LYS A 41 15.11 0.78 -12.81
CA LYS A 41 13.66 0.80 -12.71
C LYS A 41 13.26 1.34 -11.33
N HIS A 42 12.54 2.45 -11.33
CA HIS A 42 12.10 3.10 -10.11
C HIS A 42 10.57 3.10 -10.04
N ALA A 43 10.03 2.81 -8.88
CA ALA A 43 8.59 2.85 -8.64
C ALA A 43 8.23 3.95 -7.64
N GLU A 44 7.20 4.72 -7.98
CA GLU A 44 6.57 5.67 -7.07
C GLU A 44 5.26 5.03 -6.61
N VAL A 45 5.13 4.81 -5.31
CA VAL A 45 3.94 4.20 -4.73
C VAL A 45 3.21 5.22 -3.89
N ASP A 46 1.97 5.53 -4.27
CA ASP A 46 1.12 6.41 -3.49
C ASP A 46 0.29 5.56 -2.55
N MET A 47 0.40 5.80 -1.26
CA MET A 47 -0.40 5.09 -0.28
C MET A 47 -0.90 6.02 0.80
N THR A 48 -1.92 5.57 1.51
CA THR A 48 -2.47 6.31 2.63
C THR A 48 -2.52 5.40 3.86
N LEU A 49 -3.02 5.94 4.95
CA LEU A 49 -3.21 5.21 6.20
C LEU A 49 -4.66 5.34 6.62
N THR A 50 -5.09 4.48 7.55
CA THR A 50 -6.48 4.47 7.99
C THR A 50 -6.86 5.74 8.74
N SER A 51 -5.87 6.41 9.35
CA SER A 51 -6.10 7.71 9.99
C SER A 51 -4.78 8.46 10.11
N PRO A 52 -4.83 9.81 10.18
CA PRO A 52 -3.63 10.62 10.38
C PRO A 52 -2.89 10.35 11.68
N GLY A 53 -3.60 9.84 12.68
CA GLY A 53 -3.02 9.55 13.98
C GLY A 53 -2.54 8.11 14.16
N CYS A 54 -2.34 7.37 13.06
CA CYS A 54 -1.93 5.98 13.13
C CYS A 54 -0.55 5.86 13.81
N PRO A 55 -0.46 5.19 14.97
CA PRO A 55 0.84 5.07 15.66
C PRO A 55 1.81 4.15 14.93
N ALA A 56 1.34 3.32 14.03
CA ALA A 56 2.16 2.39 13.26
C ALA A 56 2.55 2.96 11.88
N ALA A 57 2.32 4.24 11.62
CA ALA A 57 2.56 4.84 10.30
C ALA A 57 3.97 4.58 9.77
N ALA A 58 4.99 4.89 10.57
CA ALA A 58 6.37 4.72 10.14
C ALA A 58 6.70 3.25 9.88
N GLU A 59 6.17 2.36 10.71
CA GLU A 59 6.39 0.93 10.58
C GLU A 59 5.76 0.39 9.29
N ILE A 60 4.52 0.80 9.01
CA ILE A 60 3.81 0.37 7.80
C ILE A 60 4.53 0.87 6.56
N MET A 61 4.93 2.14 6.54
CA MET A 61 5.62 2.71 5.38
C MET A 61 6.97 2.04 5.15
N ALA A 62 7.72 1.77 6.22
CA ALA A 62 8.99 1.09 6.10
C ALA A 62 8.82 -0.34 5.58
N ALA A 63 7.79 -1.04 6.06
CA ALA A 63 7.50 -2.40 5.60
C ALA A 63 7.08 -2.39 4.13
N ALA A 64 6.28 -1.41 3.72
CA ALA A 64 5.87 -1.27 2.33
C ALA A 64 7.07 -1.02 1.42
N HIS A 65 7.98 -0.16 1.85
CA HIS A 65 9.21 0.13 1.10
C HIS A 65 10.04 -1.15 0.92
N ARG A 66 10.27 -1.88 2.00
CA ARG A 66 11.04 -3.13 1.93
C ARG A 66 10.38 -4.16 1.04
N ALA A 67 9.05 -4.29 1.14
CA ALA A 67 8.31 -5.27 0.35
C ALA A 67 8.39 -4.93 -1.14
N ALA A 68 8.20 -3.67 -1.49
CA ALA A 68 8.24 -3.24 -2.89
C ALA A 68 9.63 -3.42 -3.51
N LEU A 69 10.69 -3.30 -2.70
CA LEU A 69 12.06 -3.52 -3.18
C LEU A 69 12.32 -4.96 -3.66
N LYS A 70 11.44 -5.90 -3.31
CA LYS A 70 11.53 -7.26 -3.85
C LYS A 70 11.15 -7.31 -5.32
N ALA A 71 10.36 -6.35 -5.78
CA ALA A 71 9.85 -6.33 -7.15
C ALA A 71 10.58 -5.33 -8.05
N VAL A 72 11.11 -4.25 -7.48
CA VAL A 72 11.81 -3.21 -8.25
C VAL A 72 13.11 -2.84 -7.55
N GLN A 73 14.01 -2.22 -8.29
CA GLN A 73 15.34 -1.86 -7.79
C GLN A 73 15.34 -0.61 -6.92
N SER A 74 14.37 0.28 -7.12
CA SER A 74 14.28 1.53 -6.39
C SER A 74 12.82 1.88 -6.18
N VAL A 75 12.48 2.35 -4.99
CA VAL A 75 11.10 2.64 -4.61
C VAL A 75 11.06 3.89 -3.76
N HIS A 76 10.05 4.71 -4.00
CA HIS A 76 9.71 5.82 -3.12
C HIS A 76 8.24 5.67 -2.72
N ILE A 77 7.97 5.71 -1.42
CA ILE A 77 6.60 5.63 -0.90
C ILE A 77 6.14 7.05 -0.60
N ASN A 78 5.06 7.46 -1.27
CA ASN A 78 4.45 8.76 -1.07
C ASN A 78 3.23 8.60 -0.18
N LEU A 79 3.21 9.27 0.97
CA LEU A 79 2.04 9.27 1.84
C LEU A 79 1.09 10.35 1.36
N VAL A 80 -0.13 9.95 1.00
CA VAL A 80 -1.13 10.88 0.49
C VAL A 80 -2.40 10.79 1.33
N TRP A 81 -3.09 11.92 1.48
CA TRP A 81 -4.32 12.01 2.28
C TRP A 81 -5.54 12.36 1.44
N SER A 82 -5.36 12.46 0.14
CA SER A 82 -6.45 12.75 -0.79
C SER A 82 -6.44 11.73 -1.92
N PRO A 83 -7.55 11.04 -2.22
CA PRO A 83 -8.80 11.10 -1.47
C PRO A 83 -8.65 10.49 -0.07
N ARG A 84 -9.54 10.89 0.83
CA ARG A 84 -9.53 10.34 2.18
C ARG A 84 -9.92 8.86 2.12
N TRP A 85 -9.19 8.05 2.88
CA TRP A 85 -9.48 6.62 2.92
C TRP A 85 -10.87 6.36 3.53
N ASP A 86 -11.63 5.52 2.84
CA ASP A 86 -12.96 5.11 3.28
C ASP A 86 -13.06 3.60 3.04
N PRO A 87 -13.20 2.79 4.09
CA PRO A 87 -13.24 1.34 3.92
C PRO A 87 -14.38 0.86 3.02
N LYS A 88 -15.48 1.59 2.96
CA LYS A 88 -16.60 1.21 2.11
C LYS A 88 -16.29 1.37 0.62
N ILE A 89 -15.35 2.24 0.31
CA ILE A 89 -14.96 2.52 -1.07
C ILE A 89 -13.68 1.79 -1.46
N HIS A 90 -12.70 1.79 -0.57
CA HIS A 90 -11.33 1.37 -0.89
C HIS A 90 -11.00 -0.05 -0.47
N ALA A 91 -11.57 -0.56 0.62
CA ALA A 91 -11.26 -1.89 1.11
C ALA A 91 -12.00 -2.94 0.30
N SER A 92 -11.37 -4.12 0.16
CA SER A 92 -12.01 -5.25 -0.50
C SER A 92 -13.20 -5.75 0.31
N GLU A 93 -14.06 -6.54 -0.33
CA GLU A 93 -15.21 -7.13 0.36
C GLU A 93 -14.75 -7.98 1.53
N ASP A 94 -13.73 -8.81 1.32
CA ASP A 94 -13.20 -9.68 2.39
C ASP A 94 -12.67 -8.86 3.56
N ALA A 95 -11.94 -7.77 3.27
CA ALA A 95 -11.41 -6.91 4.32
C ALA A 95 -12.53 -6.23 5.10
N ARG A 96 -13.58 -5.78 4.40
CA ARG A 96 -14.73 -5.17 5.07
C ARG A 96 -15.44 -6.13 5.99
N MET A 97 -15.57 -7.39 5.57
CA MET A 97 -16.17 -8.42 6.40
C MET A 97 -15.33 -8.69 7.64
N ASP A 98 -14.01 -8.74 7.48
CA ASP A 98 -13.10 -8.94 8.62
C ASP A 98 -13.17 -7.79 9.60
N MET A 99 -13.40 -6.56 9.12
CA MET A 99 -13.53 -5.38 9.98
C MET A 99 -14.93 -5.22 10.57
N GLY A 100 -15.88 -6.05 10.17
CA GLY A 100 -17.27 -5.96 10.64
C GLY A 100 -18.08 -4.88 9.94
N ILE A 101 -17.68 -4.47 8.75
CA ILE A 101 -18.40 -3.46 7.96
C ILE A 101 -19.26 -4.17 6.92
N TRP A 102 -20.55 -4.07 7.08
CA TRP A 102 -21.51 -4.84 6.28
C TRP A 102 -22.16 -4.01 5.17
N ASP A 103 -21.57 -3.11 4.63
CA ASP A 103 -21.95 -2.25 3.55
C ASP A 103 -21.97 -0.78 3.90
#